data_d63505240e0fd76275de2f9b2183d707
#
_entry.id   d63505240e0fd76275de2f9b2183d707
#
_cell.length_a   1.000
_cell.length_b   1.000
_cell.length_c   1.000
_cell.angle_alpha   90.00
_cell.angle_beta   90.00
_cell.angle_gamma   90.00
#
_symmetry.space_group_name_H-M   'P 1'
#
loop_
_entity.id
_entity.type
_entity.pdbx_description
1 polymer ?
#
loop_
_entity_poly.entity_id
_entity_poly.type
_entity_poly.pdbx_seq_one_letter_code
_entity_poly.pdbx_strand_id
1 'polypeptide(L)'
;MPLFAGIPDKEMGKVVLDTLRAHCFCIADMDCVAIPSYDMCQVDFDGEFYWRGPVWININWYLAQGCREYGETELAEWIENSLIDLADKKGFYEYYDPNSGRGLGEKDFSWTAALIIDLVANRLRIKNELKLSL
;
A
#
# COMPACT_ATOMS: atom_id res chain seq x y z
N MET A 1 -0.47 8.35 9.95
CA MET A 1 -0.46 6.87 9.89
C MET A 1 0.09 6.30 11.19
N PRO A 2 -0.78 5.88 12.13
CA PRO A 2 -0.33 5.50 13.49
C PRO A 2 0.64 4.32 13.51
N LEU A 3 0.42 3.28 12.70
CA LEU A 3 1.33 2.11 12.61
C LEU A 3 2.77 2.53 12.22
N PHE A 4 2.91 3.33 11.18
CA PHE A 4 4.23 3.83 10.73
C PHE A 4 4.97 4.61 11.82
N ALA A 5 4.23 5.37 12.64
CA ALA A 5 4.80 6.16 13.73
C ALA A 5 5.07 5.35 15.01
N GLY A 6 4.76 4.04 15.03
CA GLY A 6 4.95 3.19 16.21
C GLY A 6 4.11 3.62 17.43
N ILE A 7 3.00 4.34 17.21
CA ILE A 7 2.18 4.90 18.28
C ILE A 7 1.31 3.83 18.98
N PRO A 8 0.62 2.93 18.25
CA PRO A 8 -0.19 1.91 18.90
C PRO A 8 0.65 0.94 19.72
N ASP A 9 0.17 0.56 20.90
CA ASP A 9 0.69 -0.62 21.57
C ASP A 9 0.37 -1.91 20.77
N LYS A 10 0.84 -3.05 21.23
CA LYS A 10 0.67 -4.33 20.51
C LYS A 10 -0.79 -4.72 20.31
N GLU A 11 -1.66 -4.45 21.29
CA GLU A 11 -3.08 -4.80 21.22
C GLU A 11 -3.80 -3.91 20.21
N MET A 12 -3.59 -2.62 20.28
CA MET A 12 -4.15 -1.66 19.34
C MET A 12 -3.58 -1.85 17.93
N GLY A 13 -2.28 -2.13 17.81
CA GLY A 13 -1.65 -2.44 16.54
C GLY A 13 -2.28 -3.66 15.86
N LYS A 14 -2.57 -4.71 16.64
CA LYS A 14 -3.29 -5.89 16.15
C LYS A 14 -4.70 -5.53 15.64
N VAL A 15 -5.46 -4.73 16.37
CA VAL A 15 -6.81 -4.30 15.93
C VAL A 15 -6.74 -3.56 14.60
N VAL A 16 -5.78 -2.65 14.42
CA VAL A 16 -5.61 -1.92 13.16
C VAL A 16 -5.23 -2.87 12.01
N LEU A 17 -4.33 -3.81 12.25
CA LEU A 17 -3.91 -4.81 11.26
C LEU A 17 -5.04 -5.77 10.88
N ASP A 18 -5.83 -6.22 11.85
CA ASP A 18 -7.01 -7.06 11.60
C ASP A 18 -8.07 -6.28 10.77
N THR A 19 -8.21 -4.97 11.02
CA THR A 19 -9.08 -4.10 10.22
C THR A 19 -8.58 -3.99 8.77
N LEU A 20 -7.28 -3.84 8.55
CA LEU A 20 -6.71 -3.83 7.21
C LEU A 20 -6.92 -5.13 6.44
N ARG A 21 -6.92 -6.28 7.17
CA ARG A 21 -7.17 -7.60 6.58
C ARG A 21 -8.64 -7.88 6.30
N ALA A 22 -9.54 -7.04 6.79
CA ALA A 22 -10.96 -7.22 6.57
C ALA A 22 -11.33 -7.05 5.08
N HIS A 23 -12.41 -7.71 4.66
CA HIS A 23 -12.96 -7.65 3.30
C HIS A 23 -13.07 -6.23 2.74
N CYS A 24 -13.46 -5.28 3.57
CA CYS A 24 -13.69 -3.89 3.16
C CYS A 24 -12.43 -3.10 2.78
N PHE A 25 -11.23 -3.66 3.03
CA PHE A 25 -9.94 -3.12 2.58
C PHE A 25 -9.22 -4.05 1.59
N CYS A 26 -9.94 -4.97 0.96
CA CYS A 26 -9.51 -5.83 -0.16
C CYS A 26 -8.51 -6.93 0.14
N ILE A 27 -7.89 -6.98 1.30
CA ILE A 27 -6.83 -7.98 1.55
C ILE A 27 -7.40 -9.40 1.64
N ALA A 28 -8.60 -9.57 2.20
CA ALA A 28 -9.20 -10.89 2.39
C ALA A 28 -9.50 -11.61 1.07
N ASP A 29 -9.98 -10.90 0.06
CA ASP A 29 -10.41 -11.46 -1.22
C ASP A 29 -9.41 -11.21 -2.36
N MET A 30 -8.40 -10.38 -2.14
CA MET A 30 -7.35 -9.98 -3.10
C MET A 30 -7.88 -9.50 -4.47
N ASP A 31 -9.11 -9.02 -4.52
CA ASP A 31 -9.75 -8.56 -5.76
C ASP A 31 -9.37 -7.13 -6.16
N CYS A 32 -8.62 -6.42 -5.30
CA CYS A 32 -8.15 -5.08 -5.57
C CYS A 32 -6.66 -5.05 -5.91
N VAL A 33 -6.26 -3.96 -6.58
CA VAL A 33 -4.87 -3.76 -6.99
C VAL A 33 -3.94 -3.37 -5.83
N ALA A 34 -4.47 -2.72 -4.79
CA ALA A 34 -3.80 -2.38 -3.52
C ALA A 34 -4.84 -1.86 -2.52
N ILE A 35 -4.42 -1.45 -1.30
CA ILE A 35 -5.33 -1.02 -0.23
C ILE A 35 -5.97 0.32 -0.59
N PRO A 36 -7.32 0.42 -0.62
CA PRO A 36 -8.03 1.67 -0.87
C PRO A 36 -7.87 2.65 0.31
N SER A 37 -8.01 3.94 0.04
CA SER A 37 -7.93 5.00 1.06
C SER A 37 -9.17 5.12 1.94
N TYR A 38 -10.23 4.39 1.61
CA TYR A 38 -11.51 4.40 2.29
C TYR A 38 -12.14 3.01 2.33
N ASP A 39 -12.93 2.73 3.35
CA ASP A 39 -13.65 1.48 3.53
C ASP A 39 -14.65 1.23 2.38
N MET A 40 -14.43 0.20 1.58
CA MET A 40 -15.25 -0.14 0.41
C MET A 40 -16.68 -0.58 0.77
N CYS A 41 -16.93 -0.93 2.04
CA CYS A 41 -18.27 -1.31 2.50
C CYS A 41 -19.15 -0.11 2.87
N GLN A 42 -18.59 1.09 2.86
CA GLN A 42 -19.37 2.29 3.14
C GLN A 42 -20.23 2.70 1.94
N VAL A 43 -21.42 3.23 2.24
CA VAL A 43 -22.41 3.62 1.23
C VAL A 43 -21.93 4.75 0.30
N ASP A 44 -21.00 5.55 0.77
CA ASP A 44 -20.42 6.68 0.06
C ASP A 44 -19.01 6.39 -0.48
N PHE A 45 -18.56 5.13 -0.48
CA PHE A 45 -17.33 4.72 -1.17
C PHE A 45 -17.41 5.09 -2.67
N ASP A 46 -16.32 5.66 -3.16
CA ASP A 46 -16.19 6.01 -4.58
C ASP A 46 -14.72 5.83 -4.99
N GLY A 47 -14.43 4.76 -5.74
CA GLY A 47 -13.09 4.38 -6.18
C GLY A 47 -12.38 5.40 -7.06
N GLU A 48 -13.07 6.44 -7.52
CA GLU A 48 -12.52 7.51 -8.34
C GLU A 48 -12.48 8.87 -7.62
N PHE A 49 -13.08 8.99 -6.45
CA PHE A 49 -13.22 10.25 -5.74
C PHE A 49 -12.11 10.48 -4.72
N TYR A 50 -11.02 11.06 -5.15
CA TYR A 50 -9.86 11.59 -4.44
C TYR A 50 -9.48 10.85 -3.11
N TRP A 51 -10.07 11.19 -1.95
CA TRP A 51 -9.82 10.57 -0.65
C TRP A 51 -10.94 9.62 -0.18
N ARG A 52 -11.87 9.26 -1.05
CA ARG A 52 -13.06 8.48 -0.67
C ARG A 52 -13.10 7.10 -1.33
N GLY A 53 -11.94 6.59 -1.70
CA GLY A 53 -11.83 5.26 -2.31
C GLY A 53 -10.51 4.94 -2.97
N PRO A 54 -9.90 5.82 -3.78
CA PRO A 54 -8.73 5.50 -4.58
C PRO A 54 -7.55 4.92 -3.78
N VAL A 55 -6.72 4.15 -4.47
CA VAL A 55 -5.41 3.72 -4.00
C VAL A 55 -4.43 4.86 -4.14
N TRP A 56 -3.80 5.25 -3.04
CA TRP A 56 -2.72 6.21 -2.99
C TRP A 56 -1.40 5.52 -2.68
N ILE A 57 -0.37 5.74 -3.48
CA ILE A 57 0.94 5.09 -3.30
C ILE A 57 1.56 5.48 -1.94
N ASN A 58 1.49 6.75 -1.55
CA ASN A 58 2.03 7.22 -0.27
C ASN A 58 1.33 6.57 0.94
N ILE A 59 0.01 6.43 0.91
CA ILE A 59 -0.75 5.78 1.99
C ILE A 59 -0.34 4.31 2.12
N ASN A 60 -0.29 3.60 1.01
CA ASN A 60 0.12 2.19 0.98
C ASN A 60 1.58 2.01 1.38
N TRP A 61 2.48 2.93 0.96
CA TRP A 61 3.88 2.94 1.40
C TRP A 61 3.99 3.04 2.93
N TYR A 62 3.28 4.00 3.56
CA TYR A 62 3.21 4.10 5.02
C TYR A 62 2.63 2.86 5.69
N LEU A 63 1.62 2.24 5.09
CA LEU A 63 1.04 1.00 5.60
C LEU A 63 2.05 -0.14 5.56
N ALA A 64 2.77 -0.33 4.46
CA ALA A 64 3.80 -1.35 4.33
C ALA A 64 4.91 -1.19 5.38
N GLN A 65 5.43 0.04 5.56
CA GLN A 65 6.43 0.32 6.60
C GLN A 65 5.85 0.03 8.01
N GLY A 66 4.63 0.48 8.29
CA GLY A 66 3.95 0.19 9.54
C GLY A 66 3.75 -1.30 9.79
N CYS A 67 3.36 -2.07 8.78
CA CYS A 67 3.24 -3.52 8.90
C CYS A 67 4.57 -4.17 9.31
N ARG A 68 5.69 -3.74 8.74
CA ARG A 68 7.03 -4.23 9.11
C ARG A 68 7.38 -3.95 10.57
N GLU A 69 7.07 -2.75 11.08
CA GLU A 69 7.30 -2.38 12.49
C GLU A 69 6.54 -3.29 13.48
N TYR A 70 5.39 -3.82 13.06
CA TYR A 70 4.60 -4.76 13.87
C TYR A 70 4.83 -6.24 13.53
N GLY A 71 5.87 -6.56 12.73
CA GLY A 71 6.26 -7.93 12.40
C GLY A 71 5.44 -8.60 11.29
N GLU A 72 4.57 -7.85 10.60
CA GLU A 72 3.69 -8.31 9.53
C GLU A 72 4.38 -8.25 8.17
N THR A 73 5.48 -8.99 8.04
CA THR A 73 6.35 -8.94 6.86
C THR A 73 5.65 -9.39 5.58
N GLU A 74 4.85 -10.45 5.62
CA GLU A 74 4.13 -10.96 4.45
C GLU A 74 3.12 -9.94 3.91
N LEU A 75 2.39 -9.28 4.81
CA LEU A 75 1.45 -8.22 4.44
C LEU A 75 2.18 -7.02 3.84
N ALA A 76 3.29 -6.61 4.44
CA ALA A 76 4.11 -5.53 3.91
C ALA A 76 4.62 -5.85 2.50
N GLU A 77 5.12 -7.06 2.27
CA GLU A 77 5.59 -7.52 0.96
C GLU A 77 4.47 -7.55 -0.08
N TRP A 78 3.29 -8.01 0.29
CA TRP A 78 2.12 -7.98 -0.59
C TRP A 78 1.79 -6.54 -1.02
N ILE A 79 1.71 -5.60 -0.07
CA ILE A 79 1.45 -4.19 -0.37
C ILE A 79 2.52 -3.65 -1.32
N GLU A 80 3.80 -3.80 -0.99
CA GLU A 80 4.92 -3.31 -1.81
C GLU A 80 4.92 -3.90 -3.23
N ASN A 81 4.64 -5.21 -3.37
CA ASN A 81 4.51 -5.86 -4.67
C ASN A 81 3.38 -5.24 -5.48
N SER A 82 2.22 -5.06 -4.86
CA SER A 82 1.05 -4.46 -5.49
C SER A 82 1.34 -3.06 -6.03
N LEU A 83 2.07 -2.23 -5.27
CA LEU A 83 2.44 -0.88 -5.69
C LEU A 83 3.41 -0.88 -6.89
N ILE A 84 4.43 -1.74 -6.84
CA ILE A 84 5.41 -1.86 -7.93
C ILE A 84 4.72 -2.36 -9.20
N ASP A 85 3.91 -3.39 -9.10
CA ASP A 85 3.12 -3.95 -10.19
C ASP A 85 2.17 -2.92 -10.82
N LEU A 86 1.53 -2.12 -9.97
CA LEU A 86 0.60 -1.08 -10.39
C LEU A 86 1.33 0.00 -11.21
N ALA A 87 2.46 0.48 -10.70
CA ALA A 87 3.27 1.48 -11.40
C ALA A 87 3.88 0.93 -12.71
N ASP A 88 4.35 -0.32 -12.72
CA ASP A 88 4.91 -0.98 -13.91
C ASP A 88 3.85 -1.13 -15.01
N LYS A 89 2.64 -1.58 -14.66
CA LYS A 89 1.57 -1.85 -15.63
C LYS A 89 0.81 -0.61 -16.09
N LYS A 90 0.70 0.41 -15.24
CA LYS A 90 -0.19 1.57 -15.47
C LYS A 90 0.55 2.90 -15.61
N GLY A 91 1.80 2.99 -15.12
CA GLY A 91 2.58 4.23 -15.08
C GLY A 91 2.40 5.00 -13.76
N PHE A 92 2.99 6.19 -13.68
CA PHE A 92 3.02 7.01 -12.46
C PHE A 92 1.89 8.02 -12.46
N TYR A 93 0.77 7.66 -11.82
CA TYR A 93 -0.38 8.54 -11.62
C TYR A 93 -0.45 9.03 -10.18
N GLU A 94 -1.22 10.07 -9.95
CA GLU A 94 -1.43 10.64 -8.62
C GLU A 94 -2.10 9.63 -7.68
N TYR A 95 -3.14 8.94 -8.15
CA TYR A 95 -3.84 7.85 -7.46
C TYR A 95 -4.44 6.88 -8.49
N TYR A 96 -5.06 5.79 -8.02
CA TYR A 96 -5.55 4.74 -8.91
C TYR A 96 -6.90 4.20 -8.42
N ASP A 97 -7.74 3.79 -9.37
CA ASP A 97 -8.97 3.05 -9.07
C ASP A 97 -8.62 1.69 -8.43
N PRO A 98 -9.18 1.35 -7.26
CA PRO A 98 -8.82 0.15 -6.53
C PRO A 98 -9.18 -1.16 -7.23
N ASN A 99 -10.20 -1.17 -8.09
CA ASN A 99 -10.67 -2.38 -8.77
C ASN A 99 -9.92 -2.64 -10.07
N SER A 100 -9.78 -1.62 -10.91
CA SER A 100 -9.17 -1.74 -12.26
C SER A 100 -7.69 -1.38 -12.32
N GLY A 101 -7.18 -0.67 -11.33
CA GLY A 101 -5.85 -0.06 -11.33
C GLY A 101 -5.73 1.08 -12.35
N ARG A 102 -6.84 1.60 -12.87
CA ARG A 102 -6.80 2.74 -13.79
C ARG A 102 -6.19 3.95 -13.10
N GLY A 103 -5.18 4.57 -13.73
CA GLY A 103 -4.57 5.80 -13.24
C GLY A 103 -5.55 6.98 -13.27
N LEU A 104 -5.53 7.76 -12.21
CA LEU A 104 -6.40 8.90 -11.95
C LEU A 104 -5.57 10.09 -11.46
N GLY A 105 -6.14 11.29 -11.54
CA GLY A 105 -5.44 12.53 -11.26
C GLY A 105 -4.34 12.81 -12.28
N GLU A 106 -3.25 13.44 -11.86
CA GLU A 106 -2.15 13.81 -12.75
C GLU A 106 -1.28 12.61 -13.14
N LYS A 107 -0.89 12.56 -14.41
CA LYS A 107 0.07 11.59 -14.93
C LYS A 107 1.49 12.06 -14.71
N ASP A 108 2.44 11.12 -14.70
CA ASP A 108 3.87 11.36 -14.47
C ASP A 108 4.13 12.05 -13.12
N PHE A 109 3.36 11.61 -12.12
CA PHE A 109 3.32 12.20 -10.79
C PHE A 109 4.57 11.88 -9.99
N SER A 110 5.36 12.89 -9.67
CA SER A 110 6.69 12.77 -9.06
C SER A 110 6.67 12.09 -7.69
N TRP A 111 5.64 12.30 -6.89
CA TRP A 111 5.51 11.68 -5.57
C TRP A 111 5.38 10.16 -5.66
N THR A 112 4.53 9.67 -6.57
CA THR A 112 4.40 8.24 -6.88
C THR A 112 5.74 7.67 -7.37
N ALA A 113 6.39 8.34 -8.32
CA ALA A 113 7.67 7.90 -8.86
C ALA A 113 8.76 7.79 -7.77
N ALA A 114 8.86 8.79 -6.89
CA ALA A 114 9.84 8.80 -5.80
C ALA A 114 9.65 7.62 -4.84
N LEU A 115 8.41 7.33 -4.45
CA LEU A 115 8.11 6.23 -3.53
C LEU A 115 8.32 4.85 -4.16
N ILE A 116 8.03 4.68 -5.44
CA ILE A 116 8.33 3.44 -6.17
C ILE A 116 9.84 3.22 -6.28
N ILE A 117 10.62 4.27 -6.55
CA ILE A 117 12.09 4.19 -6.56
C ILE A 117 12.61 3.76 -5.17
N ASP A 118 12.09 4.34 -4.09
CA ASP A 118 12.44 3.95 -2.72
C ASP A 118 12.16 2.47 -2.46
N LEU A 119 10.98 1.97 -2.81
CA LEU A 119 10.63 0.56 -2.65
C LEU A 119 11.56 -0.38 -3.42
N VAL A 120 11.86 -0.07 -4.67
CA VAL A 120 12.75 -0.89 -5.51
C VAL A 120 14.18 -0.86 -4.97
N ALA A 121 14.68 0.31 -4.58
CA ALA A 121 16.03 0.47 -4.03
C ALA A 121 16.20 -0.32 -2.71
N ASN A 122 15.23 -0.26 -1.82
CA ASN A 122 15.24 -1.01 -0.56
C ASN A 122 15.24 -2.53 -0.79
N ARG A 123 14.48 -3.02 -1.76
CA ARG A 123 14.50 -4.46 -2.13
C ARG A 123 15.84 -4.92 -2.69
N LEU A 124 16.47 -4.11 -3.53
CA LEU A 124 17.79 -4.43 -4.08
C LEU A 124 18.85 -4.47 -2.97
N ARG A 125 18.79 -3.55 -2.01
CA ARG A 125 19.67 -3.52 -0.84
C ARG A 125 19.53 -4.79 0.00
N ILE A 126 18.32 -5.16 0.38
CA ILE A 126 18.04 -6.39 1.16
C ILE A 126 18.56 -7.64 0.42
N LYS A 127 18.30 -7.76 -0.88
CA LYS A 127 18.80 -8.89 -1.68
C LYS A 127 20.32 -8.98 -1.71
N ASN A 128 21.02 -7.84 -1.75
CA ASN A 128 22.47 -7.80 -1.75
C ASN A 128 23.05 -8.17 -0.38
N GLU A 129 22.46 -7.67 0.72
CA GLU A 129 22.85 -8.03 2.08
C GLU A 129 22.71 -9.54 2.34
N LEU A 130 21.61 -10.16 1.91
CA LEU A 130 21.39 -11.60 2.02
C LEU A 130 22.39 -12.43 1.21
N LYS A 131 22.84 -11.95 0.05
CA LYS A 131 23.87 -12.63 -0.76
C LYS A 131 25.27 -12.56 -0.16
N LEU A 132 25.55 -11.52 0.63
CA LEU A 132 26.84 -11.35 1.29
C LEU A 132 26.96 -12.12 2.61
N SER A 133 25.81 -12.63 3.12
CA SER A 133 25.73 -13.43 4.36
C SER A 133 25.75 -14.95 4.14
N LEU A 134 25.81 -15.40 2.89
CA LEU A 134 25.92 -16.79 2.44
C LEU A 134 27.32 -17.10 1.92
#